data_9300aa2adb6e89e94b31517491ad2bc4
#
_entry.id   9300aa2adb6e89e94b31517491ad2bc4
#
_cell.length_a   1.000
_cell.length_b   1.000
_cell.length_c   1.000
_cell.angle_alpha   90.00
_cell.angle_beta   90.00
_cell.angle_gamma   90.00
#
_symmetry.space_group_name_H-M   'P 1'
#
loop_
_entity.id
_entity.type
_entity.pdbx_description
1 polymer ?
#
loop_
_entity_poly.entity_id
_entity_poly.type
_entity_poly.pdbx_seq_one_letter_code
_entity_poly.pdbx_strand_id
1 'polypeptide(L)'
;MNLNLHFDKGTILIYGVEEGQLSQLDGVVWDERTLCYRTPAADYRQLVTTLREQKISFQDHARKFSAETFPLKKKITPRSFQQEAAEVWMSEQRGVVSLPTGAGKTILAVMLIEKTGRPTLIHVPTIDLMRQWKEVLSEYFDTPIGLLGGGINDIQAITVATYDSALIHVTHQGNQFGLLIFDECHHLPGEQYQFTALGSIAPFRLGLTATPERADGKEALLYELCGPLCYEIHIDELSGRTLAPYVVETIEVEMLPDDREQYEIARERYINFLRKARVSFNHPNGWSIFLRRTSESPEGREAFKAYLLQKKLSQASGAKIDRLWELIQLHQGDRMLVFTQDNEMAYRIGRIFLLPVLTHHTKLPEREAFLKAFRTGEYPILVTSKVLNEGVDVPDANVGVIVSGSGSIREHVQRLGRILRARPGKQAMLYELVSENTGELFTNQRRRKHRAYEGTAVLPNQSGQNYSEIN
;
A
#
# COMPACT_ATOMS: atom_id res chain seq x y z
N MET A 1 -12.95 -35.65 29.00
CA MET A 1 -11.87 -35.30 28.06
C MET A 1 -11.09 -34.15 28.67
N ASN A 2 -9.78 -34.23 28.73
CA ASN A 2 -8.92 -33.13 29.15
C ASN A 2 -7.92 -32.89 28.04
N LEU A 3 -8.20 -31.93 27.17
CA LEU A 3 -7.37 -31.65 25.98
C LEU A 3 -6.15 -30.82 26.35
N ASN A 4 -5.05 -30.99 25.64
CA ASN A 4 -3.86 -30.15 25.74
C ASN A 4 -3.57 -29.51 24.38
N LEU A 5 -3.59 -28.19 24.34
CA LEU A 5 -3.32 -27.40 23.12
C LEU A 5 -1.86 -26.94 23.11
N HIS A 6 -1.13 -27.23 22.04
CA HIS A 6 0.25 -26.79 21.87
C HIS A 6 0.43 -26.13 20.50
N PHE A 7 1.23 -25.07 20.46
CA PHE A 7 1.62 -24.45 19.19
C PHE A 7 2.84 -25.16 18.60
N ASP A 8 2.75 -25.55 17.34
CA ASP A 8 3.85 -26.15 16.60
C ASP A 8 3.91 -25.60 15.17
N LYS A 9 4.93 -24.80 14.89
CA LYS A 9 5.29 -24.31 13.55
C LYS A 9 4.10 -23.75 12.72
N GLY A 10 3.28 -22.91 13.33
CA GLY A 10 2.13 -22.30 12.65
C GLY A 10 0.85 -23.14 12.68
N THR A 11 0.80 -24.17 13.51
CA THR A 11 -0.38 -25.00 13.74
C THR A 11 -0.62 -25.22 15.23
N ILE A 12 -1.82 -25.67 15.60
CA ILE A 12 -2.16 -26.12 16.94
C ILE A 12 -2.27 -27.63 16.95
N LEU A 13 -1.52 -28.26 17.82
CA LEU A 13 -1.63 -29.68 18.16
C LEU A 13 -2.59 -29.85 19.33
N ILE A 14 -3.50 -30.82 19.23
CA ILE A 14 -4.52 -31.11 20.24
C ILE A 14 -4.31 -32.55 20.70
N TYR A 15 -3.79 -32.71 21.91
CA TYR A 15 -3.55 -34.01 22.54
C TYR A 15 -4.66 -34.37 23.55
N GLY A 16 -4.67 -35.66 23.99
CA GLY A 16 -5.58 -36.14 25.02
C GLY A 16 -6.89 -36.71 24.49
N VAL A 17 -6.93 -37.03 23.19
CA VAL A 17 -8.08 -37.62 22.49
C VAL A 17 -7.62 -38.65 21.47
N GLU A 18 -8.52 -39.61 21.19
CA GLU A 18 -8.32 -40.62 20.16
C GLU A 18 -8.87 -40.15 18.82
N GLU A 19 -8.47 -40.80 17.76
CA GLU A 19 -8.96 -40.59 16.40
C GLU A 19 -10.51 -40.70 16.36
N GLY A 20 -11.15 -39.84 15.60
CA GLY A 20 -12.61 -39.78 15.47
C GLY A 20 -13.33 -38.93 16.51
N GLN A 21 -12.70 -38.62 17.67
CA GLN A 21 -13.41 -37.92 18.77
C GLN A 21 -13.62 -36.42 18.54
N LEU A 22 -12.85 -35.78 17.67
CA LEU A 22 -12.99 -34.34 17.33
C LEU A 22 -13.35 -34.11 15.85
N SER A 23 -13.78 -35.13 15.13
CA SER A 23 -14.13 -35.04 13.70
C SER A 23 -15.30 -34.09 13.40
N GLN A 24 -16.11 -33.73 14.41
CA GLN A 24 -17.17 -32.73 14.27
C GLN A 24 -16.69 -31.26 14.33
N LEU A 25 -15.39 -31.04 14.68
CA LEU A 25 -14.83 -29.68 14.69
C LEU A 25 -14.27 -29.32 13.33
N ASP A 26 -14.80 -28.24 12.74
CA ASP A 26 -14.34 -27.75 11.45
C ASP A 26 -12.86 -27.36 11.48
N GLY A 27 -12.12 -27.70 10.43
CA GLY A 27 -10.70 -27.35 10.30
C GLY A 27 -9.74 -28.18 11.17
N VAL A 28 -10.24 -29.15 11.93
CA VAL A 28 -9.44 -30.02 12.82
C VAL A 28 -9.24 -31.38 12.14
N VAL A 29 -7.99 -31.76 11.86
CA VAL A 29 -7.63 -32.97 11.13
C VAL A 29 -6.74 -33.86 11.97
N TRP A 30 -6.97 -35.18 11.95
CA TRP A 30 -6.08 -36.15 12.58
C TRP A 30 -4.76 -36.27 11.83
N ASP A 31 -3.63 -36.14 12.54
CA ASP A 31 -2.28 -36.27 12.00
C ASP A 31 -1.67 -37.59 12.53
N GLU A 32 -1.66 -38.63 11.69
CA GLU A 32 -1.13 -39.96 12.02
C GLU A 32 0.34 -39.94 12.43
N ARG A 33 1.12 -38.94 11.93
CA ARG A 33 2.55 -38.84 12.24
C ARG A 33 2.84 -38.47 13.68
N THR A 34 1.93 -37.72 14.28
CA THR A 34 2.04 -37.17 15.63
C THR A 34 1.00 -37.74 16.60
N LEU A 35 0.10 -38.61 16.09
CA LEU A 35 -1.00 -39.22 16.84
C LEU A 35 -1.79 -38.20 17.66
N CYS A 36 -2.14 -37.08 17.03
CA CYS A 36 -2.93 -36.03 17.61
C CYS A 36 -3.72 -35.29 16.54
N TYR A 37 -4.70 -34.50 16.94
CA TYR A 37 -5.37 -33.59 16.01
C TYR A 37 -4.53 -32.34 15.77
N ARG A 38 -4.65 -31.79 14.56
CA ARG A 38 -3.96 -30.58 14.13
C ARG A 38 -4.94 -29.62 13.43
N THR A 39 -4.81 -28.31 13.70
CA THR A 39 -5.52 -27.25 13.00
C THR A 39 -4.55 -26.09 12.68
N PRO A 40 -4.79 -25.27 11.65
CA PRO A 40 -4.04 -24.05 11.42
C PRO A 40 -4.02 -23.14 12.64
N ALA A 41 -2.92 -22.44 12.88
CA ALA A 41 -2.83 -21.49 14.00
C ALA A 41 -3.86 -20.36 13.91
N ALA A 42 -4.23 -19.95 12.70
CA ALA A 42 -5.28 -18.94 12.47
C ALA A 42 -6.63 -19.30 13.09
N ASP A 43 -6.93 -20.60 13.20
CA ASP A 43 -8.22 -21.10 13.70
C ASP A 43 -8.26 -21.23 15.23
N TYR A 44 -7.15 -20.89 15.92
CA TYR A 44 -7.04 -20.98 17.37
C TYR A 44 -8.19 -20.28 18.11
N ARG A 45 -8.58 -19.07 17.68
CA ARG A 45 -9.69 -18.34 18.31
C ARG A 45 -11.00 -19.12 18.19
N GLN A 46 -11.30 -19.63 17.02
CA GLN A 46 -12.50 -20.42 16.76
C GLN A 46 -12.48 -21.72 17.56
N LEU A 47 -11.36 -22.45 17.53
CA LEU A 47 -11.19 -23.68 18.31
C LEU A 47 -11.47 -23.44 19.81
N VAL A 48 -10.80 -22.45 20.43
CA VAL A 48 -10.95 -22.16 21.86
C VAL A 48 -12.39 -21.72 22.17
N THR A 49 -13.03 -20.96 21.31
CA THR A 49 -14.42 -20.53 21.50
C THR A 49 -15.36 -21.75 21.45
N THR A 50 -15.24 -22.61 20.46
CA THR A 50 -16.06 -23.82 20.30
C THR A 50 -15.85 -24.79 21.48
N LEU A 51 -14.61 -25.01 21.93
CA LEU A 51 -14.33 -25.85 23.09
C LEU A 51 -15.01 -25.34 24.37
N ARG A 52 -15.05 -24.01 24.58
CA ARG A 52 -15.73 -23.38 25.73
C ARG A 52 -17.24 -23.49 25.62
N GLU A 53 -17.82 -23.24 24.45
CA GLU A 53 -19.26 -23.36 24.19
C GLU A 53 -19.75 -24.80 24.43
N GLN A 54 -18.96 -25.78 23.97
CA GLN A 54 -19.25 -27.19 24.16
C GLN A 54 -18.87 -27.70 25.59
N LYS A 55 -18.34 -26.83 26.45
CA LYS A 55 -17.90 -27.15 27.82
C LYS A 55 -16.85 -28.29 27.88
N ILE A 56 -16.02 -28.36 26.85
CA ILE A 56 -14.89 -29.32 26.81
C ILE A 56 -13.73 -28.72 27.60
N SER A 57 -13.24 -29.47 28.59
CA SER A 57 -12.09 -29.06 29.41
C SER A 57 -10.79 -29.16 28.61
N PHE A 58 -9.95 -28.12 28.68
CA PHE A 58 -8.65 -28.10 28.03
C PHE A 58 -7.62 -27.29 28.83
N GLN A 59 -6.34 -27.65 28.64
CA GLN A 59 -5.19 -26.86 29.07
C GLN A 59 -4.55 -26.20 27.86
N ASP A 60 -4.36 -24.88 27.94
CA ASP A 60 -3.83 -24.09 26.84
C ASP A 60 -2.34 -23.80 27.06
N HIS A 61 -1.48 -24.60 26.41
CA HIS A 61 -0.05 -24.40 26.33
C HIS A 61 0.40 -23.77 24.98
N ALA A 62 -0.55 -23.51 24.07
CA ALA A 62 -0.24 -22.91 22.78
C ALA A 62 0.10 -21.42 22.92
N ARG A 63 -0.62 -20.72 23.78
CA ARG A 63 -0.53 -19.26 23.94
C ARG A 63 0.65 -18.87 24.84
N LYS A 64 1.56 -18.01 24.35
CA LYS A 64 2.68 -17.44 25.12
C LYS A 64 2.51 -15.96 25.47
N PHE A 65 1.37 -15.36 25.15
CA PHE A 65 1.06 -13.97 25.49
C PHE A 65 -0.05 -13.87 26.53
N SER A 66 -0.03 -12.83 27.31
CA SER A 66 -1.07 -12.45 28.29
C SER A 66 -1.62 -11.06 28.00
N ALA A 67 -2.61 -10.63 28.77
CA ALA A 67 -3.00 -9.23 28.79
C ALA A 67 -1.91 -8.41 29.47
N GLU A 68 -1.56 -7.28 28.89
CA GLU A 68 -0.56 -6.34 29.36
C GLU A 68 -1.11 -4.92 29.28
N THR A 69 -0.54 -4.01 30.04
CA THR A 69 -0.95 -2.61 30.01
C THR A 69 0.14 -1.81 29.28
N PHE A 70 -0.25 -1.06 28.24
CA PHE A 70 0.63 -0.18 27.49
C PHE A 70 0.19 1.28 27.70
N PRO A 71 0.57 1.93 28.83
CA PRO A 71 0.14 3.29 29.12
C PRO A 71 0.77 4.28 28.13
N LEU A 72 -0.03 5.25 27.69
CA LEU A 72 0.43 6.30 26.81
C LEU A 72 1.17 7.39 27.59
N LYS A 73 2.40 7.73 27.13
CA LYS A 73 3.15 8.91 27.59
C LYS A 73 2.45 10.22 27.25
N LYS A 74 1.78 10.24 26.12
CA LYS A 74 1.18 11.42 25.50
C LYS A 74 -0.28 11.18 25.22
N LYS A 75 -1.14 12.05 25.71
CA LYS A 75 -2.57 11.97 25.43
C LYS A 75 -2.83 12.12 23.94
N ILE A 76 -3.63 11.22 23.37
CA ILE A 76 -4.11 11.32 22.01
C ILE A 76 -5.44 12.07 22.02
N THR A 77 -5.59 13.04 21.13
CA THR A 77 -6.86 13.64 20.80
C THR A 77 -7.27 13.11 19.43
N PRO A 78 -8.09 12.03 19.40
CA PRO A 78 -8.46 11.42 18.13
C PRO A 78 -9.40 12.34 17.35
N ARG A 79 -9.36 12.26 16.04
CA ARG A 79 -10.36 12.83 15.17
C ARG A 79 -11.62 11.98 15.22
N SER A 80 -12.80 12.56 14.89
CA SER A 80 -14.09 11.83 14.97
C SER A 80 -14.06 10.49 14.24
N PHE A 81 -13.60 10.48 13.00
CA PHE A 81 -13.52 9.26 12.21
C PHE A 81 -12.52 8.22 12.77
N GLN A 82 -11.45 8.66 13.45
CA GLN A 82 -10.51 7.73 14.11
C GLN A 82 -11.17 7.09 15.35
N GLN A 83 -11.97 7.88 16.07
CA GLN A 83 -12.76 7.39 17.21
C GLN A 83 -13.79 6.36 16.74
N GLU A 84 -14.56 6.68 15.70
CA GLU A 84 -15.56 5.79 15.08
C GLU A 84 -14.92 4.49 14.59
N ALA A 85 -13.81 4.60 13.82
CA ALA A 85 -13.06 3.45 13.33
C ALA A 85 -12.57 2.54 14.49
N ALA A 86 -12.07 3.16 15.57
CA ALA A 86 -11.62 2.42 16.74
C ALA A 86 -12.78 1.70 17.45
N GLU A 87 -13.94 2.33 17.59
CA GLU A 87 -15.12 1.75 18.23
C GLU A 87 -15.67 0.57 17.43
N VAL A 88 -15.84 0.73 16.11
CA VAL A 88 -16.32 -0.34 15.23
C VAL A 88 -15.34 -1.51 15.23
N TRP A 89 -14.03 -1.25 15.08
CA TRP A 89 -13.06 -2.34 15.09
C TRP A 89 -12.99 -3.05 16.44
N MET A 90 -13.11 -2.33 17.56
CA MET A 90 -13.11 -2.93 18.91
C MET A 90 -14.30 -3.85 19.14
N SER A 91 -15.46 -3.60 18.52
CA SER A 91 -16.61 -4.51 18.61
C SER A 91 -16.36 -5.84 17.89
N GLU A 92 -15.71 -5.79 16.74
CA GLU A 92 -15.40 -6.96 15.92
C GLU A 92 -14.09 -7.65 16.33
N GLN A 93 -13.11 -6.87 16.79
CA GLN A 93 -11.76 -7.30 17.18
C GLN A 93 -10.94 -7.87 16.00
N ARG A 94 -11.52 -7.92 14.82
CA ARG A 94 -10.90 -8.31 13.56
C ARG A 94 -11.52 -7.50 12.44
N GLY A 95 -10.70 -6.93 11.57
CA GLY A 95 -11.21 -6.22 10.41
C GLY A 95 -10.18 -5.35 9.73
N VAL A 96 -10.54 -4.91 8.54
CA VAL A 96 -9.78 -3.96 7.73
C VAL A 96 -10.36 -2.56 7.94
N VAL A 97 -9.50 -1.58 8.16
CA VAL A 97 -9.84 -0.16 8.22
C VAL A 97 -9.17 0.54 7.04
N SER A 98 -9.98 1.13 6.17
CA SER A 98 -9.55 1.89 4.99
C SER A 98 -9.55 3.37 5.32
N LEU A 99 -8.34 3.96 5.41
CA LEU A 99 -8.14 5.39 5.67
C LEU A 99 -7.15 5.97 4.65
N PRO A 100 -7.40 7.15 4.07
CA PRO A 100 -6.46 7.81 3.19
C PRO A 100 -5.06 7.97 3.79
N THR A 101 -4.06 8.10 2.94
CA THR A 101 -2.70 8.48 3.37
C THR A 101 -2.75 9.86 4.03
N GLY A 102 -2.10 10.02 5.19
CA GLY A 102 -2.14 11.27 5.96
C GLY A 102 -3.34 11.40 6.93
N ALA A 103 -4.31 10.48 6.88
CA ALA A 103 -5.44 10.48 7.82
C ALA A 103 -5.07 10.00 9.24
N GLY A 104 -3.86 9.50 9.45
CA GLY A 104 -3.35 9.08 10.76
C GLY A 104 -3.65 7.62 11.12
N LYS A 105 -3.47 6.68 10.16
CA LYS A 105 -3.54 5.23 10.39
C LYS A 105 -2.70 4.77 11.58
N THR A 106 -1.49 5.30 11.72
CA THR A 106 -0.57 4.97 12.82
C THR A 106 -1.15 5.39 14.18
N ILE A 107 -1.81 6.54 14.27
CA ILE A 107 -2.44 7.01 15.52
C ILE A 107 -3.61 6.11 15.91
N LEU A 108 -4.42 5.68 14.93
CA LEU A 108 -5.46 4.69 15.17
C LEU A 108 -4.88 3.38 15.74
N ALA A 109 -3.77 2.90 15.17
CA ALA A 109 -3.09 1.70 15.68
C ALA A 109 -2.57 1.89 17.11
N VAL A 110 -1.97 3.04 17.44
CA VAL A 110 -1.55 3.37 18.82
C VAL A 110 -2.73 3.29 19.80
N MET A 111 -3.88 3.88 19.43
CA MET A 111 -5.10 3.80 20.24
C MET A 111 -5.57 2.35 20.46
N LEU A 112 -5.50 1.52 19.43
CA LEU A 112 -5.93 0.14 19.48
C LEU A 112 -4.95 -0.77 20.23
N ILE A 113 -3.65 -0.52 20.18
CA ILE A 113 -2.64 -1.20 20.99
C ILE A 113 -2.91 -0.94 22.49
N GLU A 114 -3.10 0.31 22.86
CA GLU A 114 -3.42 0.70 24.23
C GLU A 114 -4.73 0.06 24.71
N LYS A 115 -5.81 0.16 23.92
CA LYS A 115 -7.13 -0.37 24.28
C LYS A 115 -7.18 -1.89 24.37
N THR A 116 -6.47 -2.61 23.49
CA THR A 116 -6.46 -4.09 23.49
C THR A 116 -5.60 -4.66 24.60
N GLY A 117 -4.55 -3.96 25.02
CA GLY A 117 -3.63 -4.43 26.05
C GLY A 117 -3.06 -5.82 25.70
N ARG A 118 -2.51 -5.98 24.51
CA ARG A 118 -1.93 -7.24 24.05
C ARG A 118 -0.56 -7.03 23.40
N PRO A 119 0.40 -7.93 23.64
CA PRO A 119 1.61 -7.94 22.85
C PRO A 119 1.28 -7.91 21.36
N THR A 120 1.93 -6.98 20.63
CA THR A 120 1.54 -6.60 19.27
C THR A 120 2.67 -6.78 18.29
N LEU A 121 2.39 -7.43 17.16
CA LEU A 121 3.27 -7.48 16.00
C LEU A 121 2.70 -6.66 14.85
N ILE A 122 3.45 -5.67 14.40
CA ILE A 122 3.08 -4.77 13.30
C ILE A 122 3.87 -5.16 12.07
N HIS A 123 3.16 -5.52 10.99
CA HIS A 123 3.74 -5.89 9.71
C HIS A 123 3.79 -4.67 8.80
N VAL A 124 4.95 -4.43 8.19
CA VAL A 124 5.16 -3.31 7.26
C VAL A 124 5.89 -3.76 6.00
N PRO A 125 5.69 -3.13 4.84
CA PRO A 125 6.32 -3.56 3.58
C PRO A 125 7.81 -3.22 3.47
N THR A 126 8.31 -2.19 4.18
CA THR A 126 9.68 -1.71 3.99
C THR A 126 10.40 -1.44 5.32
N ILE A 127 11.75 -1.49 5.27
CA ILE A 127 12.60 -1.15 6.43
C ILE A 127 12.43 0.33 6.83
N ASP A 128 12.23 1.21 5.87
CA ASP A 128 12.03 2.65 6.14
C ASP A 128 10.75 2.85 6.95
N LEU A 129 9.66 2.19 6.56
CA LEU A 129 8.39 2.23 7.29
C LEU A 129 8.51 1.58 8.67
N MET A 130 9.31 0.51 8.79
CA MET A 130 9.58 -0.14 10.09
C MET A 130 10.24 0.83 11.08
N ARG A 131 11.22 1.62 10.62
CA ARG A 131 11.88 2.65 11.45
C ARG A 131 10.93 3.78 11.81
N GLN A 132 10.15 4.26 10.85
CA GLN A 132 9.14 5.29 11.08
C GLN A 132 8.10 4.86 12.12
N TRP A 133 7.61 3.62 12.04
CA TRP A 133 6.71 3.07 13.04
C TRP A 133 7.35 3.04 14.43
N LYS A 134 8.62 2.61 14.53
CA LYS A 134 9.35 2.63 15.80
C LYS A 134 9.43 4.03 16.40
N GLU A 135 9.78 5.04 15.59
CA GLU A 135 9.86 6.44 16.05
C GLU A 135 8.52 6.90 16.62
N VAL A 136 7.43 6.73 15.87
CA VAL A 136 6.09 7.12 16.31
C VAL A 136 5.67 6.36 17.58
N LEU A 137 5.82 5.03 17.62
CA LEU A 137 5.46 4.23 18.80
C LEU A 137 6.27 4.66 20.03
N SER A 138 7.57 4.97 19.88
CA SER A 138 8.42 5.42 20.97
C SER A 138 8.04 6.80 21.52
N GLU A 139 7.32 7.63 20.75
CA GLU A 139 6.73 8.88 21.26
C GLU A 139 5.52 8.64 22.17
N TYR A 140 4.80 7.55 21.94
CA TYR A 140 3.54 7.28 22.65
C TYR A 140 3.65 6.27 23.79
N PHE A 141 4.59 5.31 23.72
CA PHE A 141 4.73 4.25 24.72
C PHE A 141 6.09 4.31 25.43
N ASP A 142 6.09 4.05 26.74
CA ASP A 142 7.33 3.83 27.51
C ASP A 142 7.90 2.43 27.28
N THR A 143 7.08 1.49 26.83
CA THR A 143 7.48 0.14 26.50
C THR A 143 8.53 0.13 25.39
N PRO A 144 9.61 -0.63 25.50
CA PRO A 144 10.59 -0.79 24.44
C PRO A 144 9.92 -1.30 23.16
N ILE A 145 10.30 -0.71 22.01
CA ILE A 145 9.78 -1.08 20.71
C ILE A 145 10.79 -1.94 19.98
N GLY A 146 10.45 -3.21 19.76
CA GLY A 146 11.24 -4.19 19.04
C GLY A 146 11.24 -3.96 17.53
N LEU A 147 12.30 -4.43 16.86
CA LEU A 147 12.43 -4.44 15.40
C LEU A 147 12.81 -5.82 14.90
N LEU A 148 12.12 -6.27 13.85
CA LEU A 148 12.40 -7.53 13.17
C LEU A 148 12.53 -7.30 11.66
N GLY A 149 13.75 -7.15 11.16
CA GLY A 149 14.02 -6.85 9.75
C GLY A 149 15.29 -6.05 9.54
N GLY A 150 15.79 -6.04 8.30
CA GLY A 150 17.01 -5.30 7.96
C GLY A 150 18.25 -5.72 8.75
N GLY A 151 18.36 -7.00 9.13
CA GLY A 151 19.44 -7.55 9.95
C GLY A 151 19.23 -7.38 11.47
N ILE A 152 18.14 -6.76 11.91
CA ILE A 152 17.78 -6.61 13.33
C ILE A 152 16.82 -7.74 13.72
N ASN A 153 17.06 -8.37 14.86
CA ASN A 153 16.16 -9.35 15.49
C ASN A 153 16.04 -9.01 16.99
N ASP A 154 15.19 -8.04 17.28
CA ASP A 154 14.88 -7.57 18.64
C ASP A 154 13.36 -7.70 18.84
N ILE A 155 12.95 -8.68 19.64
CA ILE A 155 11.54 -8.97 19.91
C ILE A 155 11.16 -8.39 21.27
N GLN A 156 10.18 -7.51 21.26
CA GLN A 156 9.59 -6.86 22.44
C GLN A 156 8.07 -7.07 22.46
N ALA A 157 7.41 -6.64 23.53
CA ALA A 157 5.94 -6.72 23.62
C ALA A 157 5.23 -5.96 22.50
N ILE A 158 5.82 -4.86 22.01
CA ILE A 158 5.40 -4.18 20.79
C ILE A 158 6.57 -4.29 19.79
N THR A 159 6.37 -5.02 18.70
CA THR A 159 7.42 -5.27 17.70
C THR A 159 6.93 -4.85 16.32
N VAL A 160 7.79 -4.18 15.57
CA VAL A 160 7.55 -3.85 14.15
C VAL A 160 8.43 -4.75 13.28
N ALA A 161 7.83 -5.44 12.33
CA ALA A 161 8.51 -6.38 11.45
C ALA A 161 8.24 -6.06 9.97
N THR A 162 9.24 -6.29 9.11
CA THR A 162 8.93 -6.35 7.67
C THR A 162 8.14 -7.64 7.37
N TYR A 163 7.27 -7.62 6.34
CA TYR A 163 6.52 -8.83 5.92
C TYR A 163 7.45 -10.01 5.67
N ASP A 164 8.60 -9.78 5.01
CA ASP A 164 9.59 -10.84 4.73
C ASP A 164 10.14 -11.45 6.03
N SER A 165 10.50 -10.60 6.99
CA SER A 165 11.06 -11.08 8.26
C SER A 165 10.00 -11.78 9.11
N ALA A 166 8.79 -11.24 9.19
CA ALA A 166 7.68 -11.88 9.88
C ALA A 166 7.36 -13.26 9.30
N LEU A 167 7.41 -13.42 7.96
CA LEU A 167 7.21 -14.69 7.28
C LEU A 167 8.25 -15.73 7.70
N ILE A 168 9.53 -15.36 7.79
CA ILE A 168 10.60 -16.27 8.20
C ILE A 168 10.41 -16.74 9.65
N HIS A 169 9.93 -15.86 10.51
CA HIS A 169 9.86 -16.11 11.95
C HIS A 169 8.49 -16.63 12.45
N VAL A 170 7.42 -16.58 11.64
CA VAL A 170 6.07 -16.95 12.08
C VAL A 170 5.96 -18.36 12.63
N THR A 171 6.72 -19.32 12.11
CA THR A 171 6.75 -20.71 12.58
C THR A 171 7.20 -20.86 14.03
N HIS A 172 7.96 -19.89 14.56
CA HIS A 172 8.48 -19.92 15.93
C HIS A 172 7.87 -18.85 16.83
N GLN A 173 7.32 -17.78 16.24
CA GLN A 173 6.82 -16.61 16.96
C GLN A 173 5.30 -16.42 16.83
N GLY A 174 4.62 -17.24 16.04
CA GLY A 174 3.19 -17.11 15.76
C GLY A 174 2.28 -17.22 17.01
N ASN A 175 2.81 -17.61 18.16
CA ASN A 175 2.10 -17.71 19.42
C ASN A 175 2.53 -16.69 20.48
N GLN A 176 3.35 -15.69 20.13
CA GLN A 176 3.88 -14.71 21.08
C GLN A 176 3.08 -13.42 21.14
N PHE A 177 2.26 -13.15 20.12
CA PHE A 177 1.51 -11.90 19.99
C PHE A 177 0.01 -12.14 20.04
N GLY A 178 -0.71 -11.25 20.71
CA GLY A 178 -2.17 -11.29 20.79
C GLY A 178 -2.87 -10.38 19.79
N LEU A 179 -2.17 -9.37 19.26
CA LEU A 179 -2.63 -8.47 18.22
C LEU A 179 -1.67 -8.47 17.04
N LEU A 180 -2.19 -8.70 15.85
CA LEU A 180 -1.48 -8.45 14.58
C LEU A 180 -2.03 -7.19 13.94
N ILE A 181 -1.13 -6.30 13.53
CA ILE A 181 -1.44 -5.14 12.70
C ILE A 181 -0.73 -5.30 11.37
N PHE A 182 -1.47 -5.21 10.28
CA PHE A 182 -0.96 -5.29 8.92
C PHE A 182 -1.07 -3.92 8.28
N ASP A 183 0.01 -3.14 8.29
CA ASP A 183 0.06 -1.87 7.57
C ASP A 183 0.28 -2.14 6.07
N GLU A 184 -0.39 -1.34 5.23
CA GLU A 184 -0.56 -1.58 3.80
C GLU A 184 -1.01 -3.04 3.54
N CYS A 185 -2.08 -3.46 4.24
CA CYS A 185 -2.56 -4.84 4.33
C CYS A 185 -2.94 -5.47 2.98
N HIS A 186 -3.03 -4.67 1.92
CA HIS A 186 -3.20 -5.16 0.55
C HIS A 186 -2.03 -6.04 0.06
N HIS A 187 -0.87 -6.03 0.74
CA HIS A 187 0.23 -6.96 0.50
C HIS A 187 -0.04 -8.36 1.02
N LEU A 188 -0.87 -8.48 2.08
CA LEU A 188 -1.08 -9.73 2.80
C LEU A 188 -1.63 -10.89 1.94
N PRO A 189 -2.53 -10.69 0.96
CA PRO A 189 -3.00 -11.76 0.07
C PRO A 189 -1.95 -12.27 -0.94
N GLY A 190 -0.72 -11.77 -0.88
CA GLY A 190 0.40 -12.32 -1.66
C GLY A 190 0.65 -13.79 -1.32
N GLU A 191 1.11 -14.59 -2.31
CA GLU A 191 1.26 -16.05 -2.17
C GLU A 191 2.05 -16.49 -0.93
N GLN A 192 3.02 -15.70 -0.50
CA GLN A 192 3.84 -16.01 0.67
C GLN A 192 3.36 -15.29 1.92
N TYR A 193 3.01 -14.01 1.83
CA TYR A 193 2.70 -13.18 3.01
C TYR A 193 1.45 -13.60 3.77
N GLN A 194 0.49 -14.28 3.12
CA GLN A 194 -0.68 -14.87 3.80
C GLN A 194 -0.29 -15.77 4.98
N PHE A 195 0.88 -16.43 4.90
CA PHE A 195 1.35 -17.31 5.98
C PHE A 195 1.70 -16.55 7.26
N THR A 196 1.97 -15.24 7.21
CA THR A 196 2.19 -14.44 8.43
C THR A 196 0.91 -14.35 9.27
N ALA A 197 -0.25 -14.37 8.64
CA ALA A 197 -1.55 -14.43 9.31
C ALA A 197 -1.99 -15.86 9.64
N LEU A 198 -1.83 -16.79 8.68
CA LEU A 198 -2.24 -18.21 8.85
C LEU A 198 -1.44 -18.92 9.94
N GLY A 199 -0.15 -18.62 10.07
CA GLY A 199 0.75 -19.22 11.06
C GLY A 199 0.69 -18.60 12.46
N SER A 200 -0.22 -17.66 12.72
CA SER A 200 -0.34 -16.98 14.02
C SER A 200 -1.67 -17.24 14.71
N ILE A 201 -1.60 -17.50 16.04
CA ILE A 201 -2.76 -17.68 16.91
C ILE A 201 -3.40 -16.35 17.37
N ALA A 202 -2.86 -15.20 16.99
CA ALA A 202 -3.34 -13.89 17.44
C ALA A 202 -4.85 -13.73 17.18
N PRO A 203 -5.66 -13.53 18.25
CA PRO A 203 -7.11 -13.39 18.11
C PRO A 203 -7.55 -12.03 17.60
N PHE A 204 -6.73 -10.99 17.78
CA PHE A 204 -6.99 -9.64 17.32
C PHE A 204 -6.22 -9.38 16.02
N ARG A 205 -6.89 -8.85 14.99
CA ARG A 205 -6.26 -8.60 13.70
C ARG A 205 -6.77 -7.29 13.10
N LEU A 206 -5.86 -6.39 12.80
CA LEU A 206 -6.14 -5.08 12.20
C LEU A 206 -5.42 -4.97 10.86
N GLY A 207 -6.18 -4.86 9.78
CA GLY A 207 -5.66 -4.46 8.48
C GLY A 207 -5.78 -2.94 8.30
N LEU A 208 -4.70 -2.27 7.91
CA LEU A 208 -4.68 -0.85 7.59
C LEU A 208 -4.30 -0.65 6.13
N THR A 209 -5.08 0.11 5.39
CA THR A 209 -4.77 0.45 3.99
C THR A 209 -5.40 1.78 3.60
N ALA A 210 -4.94 2.39 2.51
CA ALA A 210 -5.61 3.53 1.88
C ALA A 210 -6.56 3.09 0.77
N THR A 211 -6.39 1.88 0.24
CA THR A 211 -7.18 1.30 -0.85
C THR A 211 -7.21 -0.22 -0.66
N PRO A 212 -8.33 -0.80 -0.24
CA PRO A 212 -8.45 -2.24 -0.06
C PRO A 212 -8.51 -2.99 -1.41
N GLU A 213 -8.95 -2.31 -2.49
CA GLU A 213 -9.11 -2.91 -3.80
C GLU A 213 -7.79 -3.38 -4.39
N ARG A 214 -7.83 -4.53 -5.04
CA ARG A 214 -6.68 -5.16 -5.70
C ARG A 214 -6.95 -5.40 -7.18
N ALA A 215 -5.94 -5.18 -7.99
CA ALA A 215 -6.02 -5.43 -9.42
C ALA A 215 -6.17 -6.93 -9.78
N ASP A 216 -5.82 -7.82 -8.86
CA ASP A 216 -5.92 -9.28 -9.01
C ASP A 216 -7.21 -9.89 -8.41
N GLY A 217 -8.09 -9.08 -7.81
CA GLY A 217 -9.36 -9.51 -7.24
C GLY A 217 -9.24 -10.39 -5.99
N LYS A 218 -8.10 -10.36 -5.30
CA LYS A 218 -7.86 -11.16 -4.09
C LYS A 218 -8.29 -10.46 -2.80
N GLU A 219 -9.21 -9.50 -2.84
CA GLU A 219 -9.74 -8.81 -1.67
C GLU A 219 -10.45 -9.77 -0.72
N ALA A 220 -11.14 -10.78 -1.25
CA ALA A 220 -11.82 -11.79 -0.44
C ALA A 220 -10.84 -12.50 0.52
N LEU A 221 -9.63 -12.83 0.04
CA LEU A 221 -8.61 -13.43 0.87
C LEU A 221 -8.10 -12.48 1.96
N LEU A 222 -7.99 -11.17 1.68
CA LEU A 222 -7.65 -10.17 2.69
C LEU A 222 -8.66 -10.18 3.85
N TYR A 223 -9.94 -10.21 3.51
CA TYR A 223 -11.02 -10.22 4.50
C TYR A 223 -11.11 -11.54 5.27
N GLU A 224 -10.77 -12.64 4.66
CA GLU A 224 -10.62 -13.92 5.34
C GLU A 224 -9.48 -13.88 6.38
N LEU A 225 -8.33 -13.32 6.03
CA LEU A 225 -7.14 -13.27 6.87
C LEU A 225 -7.25 -12.25 8.02
N CYS A 226 -7.80 -11.06 7.76
CA CYS A 226 -7.88 -9.96 8.73
C CYS A 226 -9.24 -9.82 9.41
N GLY A 227 -10.32 -10.23 8.77
CA GLY A 227 -11.69 -9.89 9.05
C GLY A 227 -12.26 -8.89 8.03
N PRO A 228 -13.59 -8.61 8.07
CA PRO A 228 -14.26 -7.79 7.07
C PRO A 228 -13.72 -6.35 7.01
N LEU A 229 -14.04 -5.62 5.94
CA LEU A 229 -13.89 -4.17 5.90
C LEU A 229 -14.89 -3.58 6.90
N CYS A 230 -14.39 -3.17 8.06
CA CYS A 230 -15.23 -2.70 9.16
C CYS A 230 -15.41 -1.17 9.16
N TYR A 231 -14.47 -0.43 8.60
CA TYR A 231 -14.57 1.02 8.49
C TYR A 231 -13.86 1.51 7.22
N GLU A 232 -14.48 2.44 6.54
CA GLU A 232 -13.92 3.09 5.36
C GLU A 232 -14.29 4.57 5.34
N ILE A 233 -13.33 5.42 5.00
CA ILE A 233 -13.56 6.83 4.69
C ILE A 233 -12.70 7.22 3.49
N HIS A 234 -13.28 7.96 2.57
CA HIS A 234 -12.64 8.37 1.34
C HIS A 234 -11.94 9.73 1.46
N ILE A 235 -11.04 10.01 0.52
CA ILE A 235 -10.19 11.21 0.54
C ILE A 235 -11.02 12.50 0.38
N ASP A 236 -12.09 12.45 -0.41
CA ASP A 236 -13.04 13.54 -0.65
C ASP A 236 -13.79 13.93 0.63
N GLU A 237 -14.17 12.97 1.47
CA GLU A 237 -14.85 13.23 2.75
C GLU A 237 -13.96 13.96 3.77
N LEU A 238 -12.64 13.81 3.65
CA LEU A 238 -11.65 14.46 4.51
C LEU A 238 -11.07 15.76 3.94
N SER A 239 -11.31 16.04 2.66
CA SER A 239 -10.84 17.24 1.98
C SER A 239 -11.43 18.50 2.61
N GLY A 240 -10.59 19.52 2.84
CA GLY A 240 -11.00 20.76 3.49
C GLY A 240 -11.26 20.68 5.00
N ARG A 241 -11.31 19.48 5.58
CA ARG A 241 -11.50 19.29 7.03
C ARG A 241 -10.22 18.80 7.72
N THR A 242 -9.71 17.67 7.25
CA THR A 242 -8.56 16.97 7.82
C THR A 242 -7.39 16.95 6.85
N LEU A 243 -7.69 16.87 5.56
CA LEU A 243 -6.74 16.99 4.47
C LEU A 243 -6.86 18.38 3.83
N ALA A 244 -5.78 18.89 3.24
CA ALA A 244 -5.83 20.16 2.50
C ALA A 244 -6.83 20.05 1.35
N PRO A 245 -7.60 21.10 1.04
CA PRO A 245 -8.36 21.14 -0.20
C PRO A 245 -7.40 21.01 -1.39
N TYR A 246 -7.81 20.31 -2.43
CA TYR A 246 -6.96 20.05 -3.58
C TYR A 246 -7.69 20.19 -4.91
N VAL A 247 -6.92 20.48 -5.93
CA VAL A 247 -7.38 20.53 -7.33
C VAL A 247 -6.54 19.56 -8.14
N VAL A 248 -7.18 18.79 -9.00
CA VAL A 248 -6.51 17.94 -9.98
C VAL A 248 -6.73 18.49 -11.37
N GLU A 249 -5.65 18.83 -12.04
CA GLU A 249 -5.66 19.34 -13.41
C GLU A 249 -4.97 18.33 -14.33
N THR A 250 -5.66 17.89 -15.39
CA THR A 250 -5.05 17.11 -16.47
C THR A 250 -4.66 18.05 -17.59
N ILE A 251 -3.38 18.01 -17.93
CA ILE A 251 -2.80 18.75 -19.04
C ILE A 251 -2.51 17.77 -20.16
N GLU A 252 -3.24 17.91 -21.26
CA GLU A 252 -2.95 17.17 -22.47
C GLU A 252 -1.77 17.82 -23.20
N VAL A 253 -0.78 17.00 -23.53
CA VAL A 253 0.48 17.44 -24.13
C VAL A 253 0.60 16.81 -25.52
N GLU A 254 0.72 17.66 -26.53
CA GLU A 254 0.97 17.23 -27.89
C GLU A 254 2.38 16.63 -28.01
N MET A 255 2.50 15.46 -28.64
CA MET A 255 3.81 14.84 -28.85
C MET A 255 4.58 15.58 -29.95
N LEU A 256 5.90 15.60 -29.81
CA LEU A 256 6.76 16.09 -30.90
C LEU A 256 6.50 15.27 -32.18
N PRO A 257 6.61 15.88 -33.38
CA PRO A 257 6.27 15.22 -34.66
C PRO A 257 6.98 13.88 -34.85
N ASP A 258 8.28 13.80 -34.58
CA ASP A 258 9.06 12.56 -34.70
C ASP A 258 8.61 11.47 -33.71
N ASP A 259 8.31 11.86 -32.49
CA ASP A 259 7.80 10.93 -31.47
C ASP A 259 6.40 10.44 -31.86
N ARG A 260 5.58 11.29 -32.43
CA ARG A 260 4.21 10.96 -32.88
C ARG A 260 4.27 9.94 -34.03
N GLU A 261 5.10 10.17 -35.05
CA GLU A 261 5.24 9.24 -36.16
C GLU A 261 5.69 7.85 -35.68
N GLN A 262 6.72 7.80 -34.84
CA GLN A 262 7.21 6.54 -34.27
C GLN A 262 6.13 5.85 -33.38
N TYR A 263 5.36 6.61 -32.61
CA TYR A 263 4.27 6.09 -31.82
C TYR A 263 3.19 5.44 -32.70
N GLU A 264 2.78 6.10 -33.78
CA GLU A 264 1.73 5.59 -34.67
C GLU A 264 2.18 4.31 -35.39
N ILE A 265 3.41 4.26 -35.90
CA ILE A 265 3.98 3.06 -36.51
C ILE A 265 4.01 1.89 -35.50
N ALA A 266 4.49 2.16 -34.30
CA ALA A 266 4.55 1.14 -33.26
C ALA A 266 3.14 0.68 -32.84
N ARG A 267 2.19 1.62 -32.70
CA ARG A 267 0.82 1.33 -32.35
C ARG A 267 0.11 0.49 -33.42
N GLU A 268 0.28 0.83 -34.67
CA GLU A 268 -0.31 0.07 -35.78
C GLU A 268 0.20 -1.38 -35.78
N ARG A 269 1.51 -1.59 -35.66
CA ARG A 269 2.11 -2.92 -35.60
C ARG A 269 1.55 -3.74 -34.44
N TYR A 270 1.45 -3.14 -33.27
CA TYR A 270 0.90 -3.76 -32.07
C TYR A 270 -0.58 -4.13 -32.23
N ILE A 271 -1.42 -3.21 -32.73
CA ILE A 271 -2.86 -3.44 -32.92
C ILE A 271 -3.13 -4.50 -33.99
N ASN A 272 -2.36 -4.49 -35.10
CA ASN A 272 -2.47 -5.49 -36.15
C ASN A 272 -2.15 -6.90 -35.63
N PHE A 273 -1.13 -7.04 -34.78
CA PHE A 273 -0.83 -8.30 -34.12
C PHE A 273 -1.96 -8.74 -33.17
N LEU A 274 -2.52 -7.86 -32.34
CA LEU A 274 -3.65 -8.19 -31.44
C LEU A 274 -4.84 -8.75 -32.22
N ARG A 275 -5.20 -8.11 -33.37
CA ARG A 275 -6.29 -8.55 -34.23
C ARG A 275 -6.00 -9.92 -34.82
N LYS A 276 -4.80 -10.13 -35.37
CA LYS A 276 -4.38 -11.40 -35.98
C LYS A 276 -4.33 -12.54 -34.94
N ALA A 277 -3.79 -12.28 -33.76
CA ALA A 277 -3.66 -13.25 -32.68
C ALA A 277 -4.96 -13.44 -31.86
N ARG A 278 -6.04 -12.68 -32.16
CA ARG A 278 -7.33 -12.66 -31.46
C ARG A 278 -7.18 -12.46 -29.95
N VAL A 279 -6.30 -11.53 -29.55
CA VAL A 279 -6.08 -11.19 -28.13
C VAL A 279 -7.00 -10.04 -27.74
N SER A 280 -7.75 -10.22 -26.65
CA SER A 280 -8.61 -9.19 -26.05
C SER A 280 -8.23 -8.97 -24.58
N PHE A 281 -8.02 -7.72 -24.19
CA PHE A 281 -7.74 -7.33 -22.81
C PHE A 281 -9.00 -7.19 -21.94
N ASN A 282 -10.19 -7.35 -22.52
CA ASN A 282 -11.45 -7.47 -21.75
C ASN A 282 -11.57 -8.85 -21.07
N HIS A 283 -10.76 -9.82 -21.47
CA HIS A 283 -10.70 -11.13 -20.84
C HIS A 283 -9.75 -11.08 -19.62
N PRO A 284 -10.09 -11.70 -18.46
CA PRO A 284 -9.25 -11.68 -17.26
C PRO A 284 -7.79 -12.11 -17.49
N ASN A 285 -7.57 -13.08 -18.38
CA ASN A 285 -6.25 -13.59 -18.74
C ASN A 285 -5.65 -12.92 -20.00
N GLY A 286 -6.23 -11.82 -20.49
CA GLY A 286 -5.82 -11.17 -21.76
C GLY A 286 -4.34 -10.85 -21.81
N TRP A 287 -3.78 -10.35 -20.72
CA TRP A 287 -2.34 -10.05 -20.62
C TRP A 287 -1.46 -11.30 -20.72
N SER A 288 -1.79 -12.36 -19.99
CA SER A 288 -1.05 -13.63 -20.03
C SER A 288 -1.12 -14.27 -21.42
N ILE A 289 -2.28 -14.20 -22.06
CA ILE A 289 -2.48 -14.66 -23.45
C ILE A 289 -1.59 -13.85 -24.41
N PHE A 290 -1.57 -12.52 -24.26
CA PHE A 290 -0.72 -11.65 -25.06
C PHE A 290 0.77 -12.02 -24.93
N LEU A 291 1.28 -12.12 -23.69
CA LEU A 291 2.68 -12.49 -23.44
C LEU A 291 3.04 -13.84 -24.07
N ARG A 292 2.17 -14.84 -23.91
CA ARG A 292 2.39 -16.16 -24.52
C ARG A 292 2.43 -16.07 -26.05
N ARG A 293 1.43 -15.42 -26.66
CA ARG A 293 1.37 -15.28 -28.13
C ARG A 293 2.56 -14.49 -28.69
N THR A 294 3.03 -13.48 -27.98
CA THR A 294 4.21 -12.70 -28.40
C THR A 294 5.51 -13.50 -28.33
N SER A 295 5.61 -14.50 -27.46
CA SER A 295 6.80 -15.36 -27.37
C SER A 295 6.86 -16.46 -28.45
N GLU A 296 5.74 -16.86 -29.02
CA GLU A 296 5.59 -17.98 -29.94
C GLU A 296 6.16 -17.73 -31.36
N SER A 297 6.34 -16.44 -31.77
CA SER A 297 6.76 -16.13 -33.13
C SER A 297 7.69 -14.90 -33.21
N PRO A 298 8.50 -14.77 -34.29
CA PRO A 298 9.25 -13.53 -34.54
C PRO A 298 8.36 -12.30 -34.64
N GLU A 299 7.23 -12.41 -35.35
CA GLU A 299 6.23 -11.35 -35.48
C GLU A 299 5.65 -10.93 -34.11
N GLY A 300 5.39 -11.90 -33.24
CA GLY A 300 4.96 -11.64 -31.87
C GLY A 300 5.99 -10.87 -31.07
N ARG A 301 7.27 -11.24 -31.15
CA ARG A 301 8.36 -10.50 -30.49
C ARG A 301 8.47 -9.05 -30.97
N GLU A 302 8.32 -8.81 -32.27
CA GLU A 302 8.27 -7.45 -32.81
C GLU A 302 7.04 -6.67 -32.33
N ALA A 303 5.88 -7.30 -32.21
CA ALA A 303 4.70 -6.69 -31.66
C ALA A 303 4.86 -6.33 -30.16
N PHE A 304 5.58 -7.16 -29.40
CA PHE A 304 5.91 -6.85 -28.00
C PHE A 304 6.88 -5.66 -27.88
N LYS A 305 7.90 -5.60 -28.74
CA LYS A 305 8.80 -4.44 -28.83
C LYS A 305 8.02 -3.17 -29.19
N ALA A 306 7.10 -3.26 -30.15
CA ALA A 306 6.24 -2.17 -30.56
C ALA A 306 5.30 -1.70 -29.41
N TYR A 307 4.77 -2.64 -28.63
CA TYR A 307 4.02 -2.32 -27.42
C TYR A 307 4.87 -1.55 -26.40
N LEU A 308 6.11 -1.97 -26.15
CA LEU A 308 7.02 -1.27 -25.23
C LEU A 308 7.41 0.11 -25.76
N LEU A 309 7.68 0.22 -27.05
CA LEU A 309 8.07 1.48 -27.70
C LEU A 309 6.94 2.52 -27.63
N GLN A 310 5.70 2.16 -28.03
CA GLN A 310 4.57 3.09 -27.95
C GLN A 310 4.32 3.54 -26.52
N LYS A 311 4.47 2.64 -25.53
CA LYS A 311 4.34 2.98 -24.12
C LYS A 311 5.43 3.94 -23.68
N LYS A 312 6.69 3.71 -24.06
CA LYS A 312 7.82 4.60 -23.75
C LYS A 312 7.61 5.98 -24.35
N LEU A 313 7.24 6.06 -25.63
CA LEU A 313 7.02 7.34 -26.33
C LEU A 313 5.89 8.16 -25.71
N SER A 314 4.76 7.53 -25.35
CA SER A 314 3.66 8.24 -24.70
C SER A 314 4.02 8.74 -23.28
N GLN A 315 4.80 7.96 -22.52
CA GLN A 315 5.14 8.29 -21.14
C GLN A 315 6.34 9.24 -21.01
N ALA A 316 7.27 9.23 -21.96
CA ALA A 316 8.56 9.93 -21.88
C ALA A 316 8.76 10.98 -23.00
N SER A 317 7.68 11.51 -23.59
CA SER A 317 7.74 12.56 -24.61
C SER A 317 8.54 13.78 -24.15
N GLY A 318 9.34 14.33 -25.04
CA GLY A 318 10.09 15.57 -24.82
C GLY A 318 9.19 16.74 -24.45
N ALA A 319 8.03 16.85 -25.08
CA ALA A 319 7.05 17.89 -24.81
C ALA A 319 6.52 17.90 -23.36
N LYS A 320 6.49 16.74 -22.68
CA LYS A 320 6.15 16.71 -21.24
C LYS A 320 7.22 17.34 -20.36
N ILE A 321 8.50 17.29 -20.79
CA ILE A 321 9.60 17.94 -20.07
C ILE A 321 9.48 19.46 -20.22
N ASP A 322 9.14 19.94 -21.40
CA ASP A 322 8.91 21.37 -21.64
C ASP A 322 7.73 21.87 -20.79
N ARG A 323 6.63 21.11 -20.77
CA ARG A 323 5.49 21.45 -19.94
C ARG A 323 5.79 21.39 -18.42
N LEU A 324 6.62 20.43 -17.99
CA LEU A 324 7.11 20.38 -16.60
C LEU A 324 7.91 21.66 -16.27
N TRP A 325 8.73 22.15 -17.17
CA TRP A 325 9.46 23.40 -16.97
C TRP A 325 8.53 24.59 -16.75
N GLU A 326 7.51 24.73 -17.57
CA GLU A 326 6.49 25.78 -17.38
C GLU A 326 5.83 25.71 -15.99
N LEU A 327 5.48 24.49 -15.53
CA LEU A 327 4.91 24.30 -14.19
C LEU A 327 5.92 24.62 -13.08
N ILE A 328 7.19 24.33 -13.26
CA ILE A 328 8.26 24.72 -12.31
C ILE A 328 8.34 26.25 -12.22
N GLN A 329 8.25 26.95 -13.35
CA GLN A 329 8.26 28.42 -13.37
C GLN A 329 7.00 29.01 -12.73
N LEU A 330 5.83 28.41 -12.98
CA LEU A 330 4.56 28.86 -12.42
C LEU A 330 4.52 28.75 -10.89
N HIS A 331 5.15 27.71 -10.35
CA HIS A 331 5.15 27.37 -8.92
C HIS A 331 6.47 27.70 -8.22
N GLN A 332 7.10 28.81 -8.62
CA GLN A 332 8.31 29.28 -7.92
C GLN A 332 8.01 29.58 -6.44
N GLY A 333 8.78 28.96 -5.55
CA GLY A 333 8.61 29.09 -4.10
C GLY A 333 7.74 28.00 -3.45
N ASP A 334 7.02 27.21 -4.23
CA ASP A 334 6.30 26.05 -3.72
C ASP A 334 7.21 24.81 -3.60
N ARG A 335 6.85 23.92 -2.67
CA ARG A 335 7.46 22.58 -2.62
C ARG A 335 6.75 21.66 -3.58
N MET A 336 7.50 21.11 -4.53
CA MET A 336 6.97 20.30 -5.63
C MET A 336 7.53 18.88 -5.62
N LEU A 337 6.65 17.89 -5.80
CA LEU A 337 7.00 16.49 -6.06
C LEU A 337 6.70 16.15 -7.52
N VAL A 338 7.72 15.66 -8.22
CA VAL A 338 7.61 15.22 -9.61
C VAL A 338 7.65 13.69 -9.64
N PHE A 339 6.57 13.08 -10.10
CA PHE A 339 6.39 11.62 -10.15
C PHE A 339 6.59 11.09 -11.56
N THR A 340 7.43 10.06 -11.69
CA THR A 340 7.63 9.32 -12.94
C THR A 340 7.31 7.84 -12.78
N GLN A 341 7.04 7.15 -13.88
CA GLN A 341 6.77 5.70 -13.87
C GLN A 341 8.06 4.88 -13.74
N ASP A 342 9.16 5.37 -14.28
CA ASP A 342 10.44 4.67 -14.33
C ASP A 342 11.62 5.57 -13.92
N ASN A 343 12.75 4.93 -13.65
CA ASN A 343 13.95 5.64 -13.21
C ASN A 343 14.65 6.40 -14.34
N GLU A 344 14.54 5.93 -15.59
CA GLU A 344 15.19 6.57 -16.74
C GLU A 344 14.68 8.01 -16.90
N MET A 345 13.33 8.16 -16.85
CA MET A 345 12.68 9.47 -16.91
C MET A 345 13.02 10.34 -15.69
N ALA A 346 13.03 9.75 -14.49
CA ALA A 346 13.41 10.49 -13.28
C ALA A 346 14.82 11.07 -13.40
N TYR A 347 15.81 10.25 -13.80
CA TYR A 347 17.19 10.73 -13.99
C TYR A 347 17.33 11.69 -15.15
N ARG A 348 16.54 11.55 -16.22
CA ARG A 348 16.52 12.49 -17.35
C ARG A 348 16.08 13.88 -16.88
N ILE A 349 14.98 13.98 -16.14
CA ILE A 349 14.48 15.22 -15.56
C ILE A 349 15.51 15.81 -14.57
N GLY A 350 16.04 14.98 -13.68
CA GLY A 350 17.04 15.41 -12.71
C GLY A 350 18.30 16.02 -13.35
N ARG A 351 18.74 15.44 -14.48
CA ARG A 351 19.91 15.98 -15.24
C ARG A 351 19.60 17.27 -15.98
N ILE A 352 18.41 17.38 -16.60
CA ILE A 352 18.02 18.57 -17.38
C ILE A 352 17.85 19.77 -16.46
N PHE A 353 17.20 19.58 -15.30
CA PHE A 353 16.85 20.69 -14.39
C PHE A 353 17.74 20.76 -13.14
N LEU A 354 18.79 19.94 -13.05
CA LEU A 354 19.71 19.83 -11.90
C LEU A 354 18.96 19.60 -10.57
N LEU A 355 17.97 18.70 -10.60
CA LEU A 355 17.13 18.39 -9.45
C LEU A 355 17.56 17.09 -8.77
N PRO A 356 17.38 16.97 -7.44
CA PRO A 356 17.61 15.73 -6.71
C PRO A 356 16.60 14.66 -7.14
N VAL A 357 17.09 13.42 -7.27
CA VAL A 357 16.31 12.28 -7.76
C VAL A 357 16.31 11.15 -6.74
N LEU A 358 15.11 10.73 -6.32
CA LEU A 358 14.92 9.56 -5.46
C LEU A 358 14.39 8.37 -6.25
N THR A 359 15.18 7.30 -6.27
CA THR A 359 14.80 6.01 -6.85
C THR A 359 15.10 4.88 -5.86
N HIS A 360 14.70 3.65 -6.20
CA HIS A 360 15.06 2.48 -5.39
C HIS A 360 16.57 2.19 -5.34
N HIS A 361 17.36 2.78 -6.24
CA HIS A 361 18.81 2.71 -6.23
C HIS A 361 19.46 3.73 -5.29
N THR A 362 18.72 4.75 -4.83
CA THR A 362 19.25 5.76 -3.91
C THR A 362 19.54 5.13 -2.56
N LYS A 363 20.80 5.20 -2.11
CA LYS A 363 21.24 4.65 -0.82
C LYS A 363 20.57 5.35 0.35
N LEU A 364 20.37 4.65 1.45
CA LEU A 364 19.64 5.17 2.61
C LEU A 364 20.17 6.50 3.14
N PRO A 365 21.50 6.70 3.36
CA PRO A 365 22.02 8.00 3.84
C PRO A 365 21.75 9.17 2.88
N GLU A 366 21.87 8.91 1.58
CA GLU A 366 21.60 9.90 0.54
C GLU A 366 20.10 10.23 0.48
N ARG A 367 19.22 9.22 0.61
CA ARG A 367 17.77 9.39 0.68
C ARG A 367 17.38 10.26 1.86
N GLU A 368 17.91 9.99 3.05
CA GLU A 368 17.66 10.78 4.25
C GLU A 368 18.12 12.24 4.08
N ALA A 369 19.29 12.45 3.46
CA ALA A 369 19.79 13.79 3.15
C ALA A 369 18.87 14.56 2.21
N PHE A 370 18.42 13.95 1.11
CA PHE A 370 17.48 14.58 0.16
C PHE A 370 16.13 14.89 0.79
N LEU A 371 15.56 13.98 1.57
CA LEU A 371 14.30 14.20 2.27
C LEU A 371 14.42 15.31 3.33
N LYS A 372 15.57 15.39 4.02
CA LYS A 372 15.86 16.47 4.97
C LYS A 372 15.94 17.81 4.24
N ALA A 373 16.72 17.91 3.15
CA ALA A 373 16.87 19.11 2.36
C ALA A 373 15.52 19.57 1.73
N PHE A 374 14.68 18.63 1.30
CA PHE A 374 13.34 18.94 0.85
C PHE A 374 12.44 19.44 2.00
N ARG A 375 12.58 18.87 3.20
CA ARG A 375 11.82 19.30 4.40
C ARG A 375 12.20 20.70 4.85
N THR A 376 13.46 21.06 4.76
CA THR A 376 13.96 22.42 5.10
C THR A 376 13.71 23.45 4.00
N GLY A 377 13.38 23.01 2.77
CA GLY A 377 13.20 23.88 1.61
C GLY A 377 14.52 24.22 0.88
N GLU A 378 15.64 23.65 1.28
CA GLU A 378 16.92 23.75 0.55
C GLU A 378 16.81 23.18 -0.87
N TYR A 379 16.09 22.07 -1.01
CA TYR A 379 15.64 21.54 -2.30
C TYR A 379 14.13 21.65 -2.39
N PRO A 380 13.58 22.69 -3.06
CA PRO A 380 12.13 22.87 -3.15
C PRO A 380 11.45 21.84 -4.06
N ILE A 381 12.19 21.23 -4.98
CA ILE A 381 11.67 20.26 -5.94
C ILE A 381 12.40 18.92 -5.77
N LEU A 382 11.64 17.83 -5.75
CA LEU A 382 12.16 16.47 -5.67
C LEU A 382 11.54 15.60 -6.75
N VAL A 383 12.38 14.96 -7.57
CA VAL A 383 11.95 14.02 -8.59
C VAL A 383 11.98 12.60 -8.04
N THR A 384 10.94 11.82 -8.31
CA THR A 384 10.88 10.45 -7.82
C THR A 384 10.24 9.50 -8.82
N SER A 385 10.68 8.25 -8.78
CA SER A 385 9.98 7.14 -9.41
C SER A 385 9.01 6.48 -8.42
N LYS A 386 8.86 5.17 -8.45
CA LYS A 386 7.92 4.42 -7.58
C LYS A 386 8.25 4.42 -6.08
N VAL A 387 9.45 4.84 -5.69
CA VAL A 387 9.96 4.72 -4.30
C VAL A 387 9.09 5.46 -3.27
N LEU A 388 8.52 6.59 -3.67
CA LEU A 388 7.67 7.36 -2.77
C LEU A 388 6.19 6.91 -2.77
N ASN A 389 5.84 5.85 -3.47
CA ASN A 389 4.47 5.34 -3.45
C ASN A 389 4.17 4.69 -2.09
N GLU A 390 5.13 3.98 -1.49
CA GLU A 390 4.93 3.24 -0.23
C GLU A 390 6.14 3.40 0.70
N GLY A 391 5.88 3.52 2.00
CA GLY A 391 6.88 3.33 3.05
C GLY A 391 7.89 4.44 3.32
N VAL A 392 7.86 5.55 2.60
CA VAL A 392 8.77 6.68 2.86
C VAL A 392 7.99 7.89 3.38
N ASP A 393 8.38 8.47 4.50
CA ASP A 393 7.78 9.72 4.99
C ASP A 393 8.30 10.90 4.17
N VAL A 394 7.51 11.28 3.17
CA VAL A 394 7.82 12.46 2.34
C VAL A 394 7.28 13.69 3.05
N PRO A 395 8.10 14.73 3.20
CA PRO A 395 7.67 16.00 3.73
C PRO A 395 6.56 16.63 2.86
N ASP A 396 5.76 17.49 3.46
CA ASP A 396 4.65 18.16 2.78
C ASP A 396 5.10 18.90 1.51
N ALA A 397 4.42 18.62 0.42
CA ALA A 397 4.50 19.38 -0.82
C ALA A 397 3.20 20.15 -1.06
N ASN A 398 3.26 21.24 -1.82
CA ASN A 398 2.08 21.99 -2.23
C ASN A 398 1.63 21.56 -3.63
N VAL A 399 2.58 21.14 -4.45
CA VAL A 399 2.37 20.80 -5.84
C VAL A 399 2.87 19.40 -6.13
N GLY A 400 2.08 18.62 -6.85
CA GLY A 400 2.47 17.36 -7.42
C GLY A 400 2.36 17.40 -8.93
N VAL A 401 3.35 16.84 -9.63
CA VAL A 401 3.29 16.69 -11.08
C VAL A 401 3.52 15.23 -11.45
N ILE A 402 2.53 14.60 -12.04
CA ILE A 402 2.64 13.25 -12.60
C ILE A 402 3.02 13.36 -14.07
N VAL A 403 4.31 13.21 -14.39
CA VAL A 403 4.82 13.24 -15.76
C VAL A 403 4.49 11.95 -16.49
N SER A 404 4.61 10.82 -15.80
CA SER A 404 4.15 9.51 -16.27
C SER A 404 3.62 8.70 -15.08
N GLY A 405 2.53 7.98 -15.29
CA GLY A 405 1.87 7.22 -14.23
C GLY A 405 1.40 5.84 -14.68
N SER A 406 1.28 4.91 -13.73
CA SER A 406 0.60 3.65 -13.94
C SER A 406 -0.92 3.86 -13.95
N GLY A 407 -1.67 2.88 -14.45
CA GLY A 407 -3.13 2.82 -14.34
C GLY A 407 -3.62 2.49 -12.91
N SER A 408 -2.72 2.41 -11.92
CA SER A 408 -3.06 2.03 -10.55
C SER A 408 -3.70 3.20 -9.81
N ILE A 409 -4.97 3.03 -9.43
CA ILE A 409 -5.71 3.95 -8.57
C ILE A 409 -4.97 4.11 -7.23
N ARG A 410 -4.45 3.02 -6.67
CA ARG A 410 -3.70 3.01 -5.42
C ARG A 410 -2.49 3.93 -5.45
N GLU A 411 -1.61 3.79 -6.47
CA GLU A 411 -0.43 4.67 -6.61
C GLU A 411 -0.85 6.14 -6.67
N HIS A 412 -1.96 6.42 -7.34
CA HIS A 412 -2.48 7.78 -7.45
C HIS A 412 -2.97 8.32 -6.10
N VAL A 413 -3.78 7.56 -5.37
CA VAL A 413 -4.29 7.94 -4.04
C VAL A 413 -3.12 8.11 -3.05
N GLN A 414 -2.11 7.26 -3.11
CA GLN A 414 -0.90 7.40 -2.28
C GLN A 414 -0.12 8.67 -2.60
N ARG A 415 0.03 9.02 -3.90
CA ARG A 415 0.67 10.27 -4.33
C ARG A 415 -0.11 11.49 -3.87
N LEU A 416 -1.44 11.50 -4.03
CA LEU A 416 -2.31 12.54 -3.49
C LEU A 416 -2.10 12.71 -1.99
N GLY A 417 -2.13 11.64 -1.22
CA GLY A 417 -1.95 11.69 0.22
C GLY A 417 -0.60 12.28 0.71
N ARG A 418 0.40 12.36 -0.18
CA ARG A 418 1.69 13.03 0.10
C ARG A 418 1.61 14.56 -0.06
N ILE A 419 0.66 15.03 -0.84
CA ILE A 419 0.47 16.45 -1.16
C ILE A 419 -0.60 17.06 -0.24
N LEU A 420 -1.54 16.26 0.25
CA LEU A 420 -2.75 16.69 0.94
C LEU A 420 -2.63 16.89 2.45
N ARG A 421 -1.43 16.89 3.03
CA ARG A 421 -1.30 17.14 4.48
C ARG A 421 -1.81 18.53 4.83
N ALA A 422 -2.78 18.58 5.76
CA ALA A 422 -3.45 19.81 6.14
C ALA A 422 -2.50 20.83 6.77
N ARG A 423 -2.53 22.05 6.24
CA ARG A 423 -1.94 23.25 6.87
C ARG A 423 -2.90 24.41 6.67
N PRO A 424 -3.00 25.34 7.61
CA PRO A 424 -3.84 26.54 7.44
C PRO A 424 -3.47 27.30 6.16
N GLY A 425 -4.49 27.61 5.33
CA GLY A 425 -4.31 28.36 4.09
C GLY A 425 -3.67 27.60 2.92
N LYS A 426 -3.41 26.28 3.07
CA LYS A 426 -2.82 25.48 2.00
C LYS A 426 -3.91 24.96 1.05
N GLN A 427 -3.76 25.20 -0.25
CA GLN A 427 -4.43 24.49 -1.33
C GLN A 427 -3.38 23.62 -2.06
N ALA A 428 -3.67 22.34 -2.26
CA ALA A 428 -2.77 21.46 -2.99
C ALA A 428 -3.16 21.38 -4.47
N MET A 429 -2.16 21.38 -5.34
CA MET A 429 -2.34 21.22 -6.79
C MET A 429 -1.71 19.91 -7.26
N LEU A 430 -2.44 19.12 -8.02
CA LEU A 430 -1.91 17.95 -8.70
C LEU A 430 -2.10 18.09 -10.20
N TYR A 431 -1.00 18.11 -10.94
CA TYR A 431 -0.99 18.10 -12.39
C TYR A 431 -0.73 16.70 -12.93
N GLU A 432 -1.52 16.29 -13.91
CA GLU A 432 -1.33 15.03 -14.64
C GLU A 432 -1.00 15.35 -16.10
N LEU A 433 0.25 15.10 -16.53
CA LEU A 433 0.66 15.29 -17.92
C LEU A 433 0.33 14.04 -18.72
N VAL A 434 -0.51 14.17 -19.73
CA VAL A 434 -1.01 13.06 -20.55
C VAL A 434 -0.75 13.37 -22.01
N SER A 435 -0.08 12.45 -22.72
CA SER A 435 0.13 12.63 -24.15
C SER A 435 -1.17 12.47 -24.94
N GLU A 436 -1.50 13.48 -25.75
CA GLU A 436 -2.71 13.51 -26.57
C GLU A 436 -2.79 12.33 -27.54
N ASN A 437 -4.02 11.85 -27.76
CA ASN A 437 -4.31 10.77 -28.71
C ASN A 437 -3.52 9.48 -28.47
N THR A 438 -3.21 9.18 -27.21
CA THR A 438 -2.50 7.97 -26.81
C THR A 438 -3.30 7.09 -25.85
N GLY A 439 -2.77 5.89 -25.58
CA GLY A 439 -3.35 4.99 -24.56
C GLY A 439 -3.34 5.54 -23.13
N GLU A 440 -2.56 6.60 -22.84
CA GLU A 440 -2.56 7.26 -21.53
C GLU A 440 -3.88 7.95 -21.21
N LEU A 441 -4.55 8.57 -22.21
CA LEU A 441 -5.87 9.18 -22.02
C LEU A 441 -6.90 8.19 -21.47
N PHE A 442 -6.97 7.00 -22.04
CA PHE A 442 -7.89 5.95 -21.57
C PHE A 442 -7.54 5.48 -20.15
N THR A 443 -6.24 5.43 -19.85
CA THR A 443 -5.76 5.06 -18.51
C THR A 443 -6.10 6.13 -17.49
N ASN A 444 -5.95 7.40 -17.85
CA ASN A 444 -6.31 8.55 -17.02
C ASN A 444 -7.83 8.60 -16.79
N GLN A 445 -8.65 8.47 -17.84
CA GLN A 445 -10.11 8.44 -17.72
C GLN A 445 -10.63 7.31 -16.84
N ARG A 446 -10.01 6.12 -16.85
CA ARG A 446 -10.37 5.02 -15.93
C ARG A 446 -10.06 5.37 -14.48
N ARG A 447 -8.93 6.03 -14.20
CA ARG A 447 -8.57 6.49 -12.84
C ARG A 447 -9.58 7.51 -12.33
N ARG A 448 -10.03 8.44 -13.18
CA ARG A 448 -10.99 9.49 -12.84
C ARG A 448 -12.40 9.00 -12.48
N LYS A 449 -12.76 7.77 -12.84
CA LYS A 449 -14.02 7.15 -12.40
C LYS A 449 -13.99 6.72 -10.93
N HIS A 450 -12.86 6.82 -10.26
CA HIS A 450 -12.75 6.51 -8.84
C HIS A 450 -13.17 7.72 -7.99
N ARG A 451 -13.83 7.47 -6.87
CA ARG A 451 -14.35 8.48 -5.93
C ARG A 451 -13.33 9.53 -5.47
N ALA A 452 -12.03 9.20 -5.45
CA ALA A 452 -10.99 10.16 -5.12
C ALA A 452 -10.98 11.40 -6.04
N TYR A 453 -11.72 11.38 -7.15
CA TYR A 453 -11.85 12.50 -8.10
C TYR A 453 -13.23 13.17 -8.05
N GLU A 454 -14.24 12.59 -7.38
CA GLU A 454 -15.62 13.09 -7.40
C GLU A 454 -15.80 14.42 -6.63
N GLY A 455 -14.90 14.73 -5.70
CA GLY A 455 -14.92 15.99 -4.91
C GLY A 455 -14.03 17.12 -5.47
N THR A 456 -13.39 16.94 -6.63
CA THR A 456 -12.46 17.92 -7.19
C THR A 456 -13.14 18.86 -8.19
N ALA A 457 -12.88 20.18 -8.06
CA ALA A 457 -13.16 21.11 -9.15
C ALA A 457 -12.28 20.74 -10.35
N VAL A 458 -12.86 20.03 -11.32
CA VAL A 458 -12.20 19.77 -12.60
C VAL A 458 -12.29 21.05 -13.41
N LEU A 459 -11.17 21.75 -13.57
CA LEU A 459 -11.10 22.83 -14.53
C LEU A 459 -11.15 22.19 -15.94
N PRO A 460 -12.11 22.59 -16.79
CA PRO A 460 -12.16 22.10 -18.16
C PRO A 460 -10.92 22.55 -18.92
N ASN A 461 -10.43 21.69 -19.83
CA ASN A 461 -9.31 21.98 -20.73
C ASN A 461 -9.34 23.40 -21.26
N GLN A 462 -8.40 24.22 -20.83
CA GLN A 462 -8.09 25.47 -21.52
C GLN A 462 -6.97 25.17 -22.54
N SER A 463 -7.35 24.57 -23.64
CA SER A 463 -6.54 24.62 -24.86
C SER A 463 -6.51 26.07 -25.33
N GLY A 464 -5.41 26.77 -25.06
CA GLY A 464 -5.09 28.06 -25.67
C GLY A 464 -5.66 29.30 -24.99
N GLN A 465 -5.26 29.58 -23.75
CA GLN A 465 -5.25 30.96 -23.25
C GLN A 465 -3.84 31.35 -22.80
N ASN A 466 -3.28 32.32 -23.52
CA ASN A 466 -2.03 33.00 -23.17
C ASN A 466 -2.16 33.61 -21.76
N TYR A 467 -1.37 33.13 -20.82
CA TYR A 467 -1.16 33.80 -19.53
C TYR A 467 -0.22 35.01 -19.70
N SER A 468 -0.68 36.05 -20.38
CA SER A 468 0.03 37.34 -20.47
C SER A 468 -0.65 38.50 -19.72
N GLU A 469 -1.71 38.25 -18.94
CA GLU A 469 -2.35 39.29 -18.16
C GLU A 469 -2.70 38.76 -16.75
N ILE A 470 -1.76 38.75 -15.84
CA ILE A 470 -1.98 39.05 -14.40
C ILE A 470 -0.64 39.63 -13.89
N ASN A 471 -0.55 40.96 -13.88
CA ASN A 471 0.33 41.77 -13.02
C ASN A 471 -0.29 41.90 -11.63
#